data_2f51cbf1325aa9bf6015bbc8c5169c97
#
_entry.id   2f51cbf1325aa9bf6015bbc8c5169c97
#
_cell.length_a   1.000
_cell.length_b   1.000
_cell.length_c   1.000
_cell.angle_alpha   90.00
_cell.angle_beta   90.00
_cell.angle_gamma   90.00
#
_symmetry.space_group_name_H-M   'P 1'
#
loop_
_entity.id
_entity.type
_entity.pdbx_description
1 polymer ?
#
loop_
_entity_poly.entity_id
_entity_poly.type
_entity_poly.pdbx_seq_one_letter_code
_entity_poly.pdbx_strand_id
1 'polypeptide(L)'
;MRPQITFQIIEVLTGSEDREGRLVLVDGRLAAVLVRLSDQGHEPLLRGAWYIEAGFGFLDGRHELFASFDEAVASIERNLS
;
A
#
# COMPACT_ATOMS: atom_id res chain seq x y z
N MET A 1 4.19 21.34 10.98
CA MET A 1 4.98 20.12 11.22
C MET A 1 4.47 19.01 10.30
N ARG A 2 5.37 18.35 9.58
CA ARG A 2 4.96 17.27 8.69
C ARG A 2 4.66 16.00 9.47
N PRO A 3 3.59 15.27 9.10
CA PRO A 3 3.37 13.95 9.68
C PRO A 3 4.53 13.01 9.35
N GLN A 4 4.85 12.14 10.29
CA GLN A 4 5.90 11.15 10.08
C GLN A 4 5.28 9.88 9.51
N ILE A 5 5.76 9.46 8.34
CA ILE A 5 5.30 8.24 7.70
C ILE A 5 6.33 7.15 7.96
N THR A 6 5.89 6.02 8.48
CA THR A 6 6.73 4.85 8.68
C THR A 6 6.09 3.64 8.03
N PHE A 7 6.90 2.61 7.76
CA PHE A 7 6.47 1.40 7.08
C PHE A 7 6.90 0.19 7.87
N GLN A 8 6.08 -0.86 7.80
CA GLN A 8 6.41 -2.12 8.43
C GLN A 8 6.14 -3.25 7.44
N ILE A 9 7.13 -4.12 7.25
CA ILE A 9 7.00 -5.28 6.37
C ILE A 9 6.09 -6.31 7.06
N ILE A 10 5.14 -6.84 6.30
CA ILE A 10 4.20 -7.83 6.83
C ILE A 10 3.74 -8.74 5.70
N GLU A 11 3.32 -9.95 6.04
CA GLU A 11 2.61 -10.82 5.12
C GLU A 11 1.12 -10.65 5.35
N VAL A 12 0.36 -10.63 4.26
CA VAL A 12 -1.09 -10.44 4.31
C VAL A 12 -1.77 -11.71 3.82
N LEU A 13 -2.72 -12.21 4.58
CA LEU A 13 -3.48 -13.40 4.22
C LEU A 13 -4.58 -13.00 3.24
N THR A 14 -4.22 -12.92 1.96
CA THR A 14 -5.15 -12.52 0.91
C THR A 14 -5.89 -13.68 0.27
N GLY A 15 -5.45 -14.91 0.54
CA GLY A 15 -5.98 -16.10 -0.14
C GLY A 15 -5.40 -16.29 -1.53
N SER A 16 -4.41 -15.51 -1.93
CA SER A 16 -3.74 -15.60 -3.23
C SER A 16 -2.22 -15.61 -3.04
N GLU A 17 -1.49 -15.56 -4.15
CA GLU A 17 -0.03 -15.47 -4.10
C GLU A 17 0.46 -14.06 -3.75
N ASP A 18 -0.43 -13.08 -3.70
CA ASP A 18 -0.11 -11.69 -3.37
C ASP A 18 -0.06 -11.54 -1.85
N ARG A 19 1.06 -11.94 -1.24
CA ARG A 19 1.21 -11.98 0.21
C ARG A 19 2.10 -10.91 0.78
N GLU A 20 2.99 -10.33 -0.05
CA GLU A 20 3.92 -9.32 0.42
C GLU A 20 3.20 -8.02 0.68
N GLY A 21 3.28 -7.52 1.90
CA GLY A 21 2.57 -6.33 2.30
C GLY A 21 3.43 -5.33 3.05
N ARG A 22 2.88 -4.13 3.19
CA ARG A 22 3.46 -3.07 4.01
C ARG A 22 2.35 -2.41 4.79
N LEU A 23 2.56 -2.28 6.08
CA LEU A 23 1.74 -1.38 6.89
C LEU A 23 2.29 0.02 6.71
N VAL A 24 1.41 0.96 6.46
CA VAL A 24 1.77 2.38 6.37
C VAL A 24 1.21 3.07 7.60
N LEU A 25 2.10 3.63 8.41
CA LEU A 25 1.70 4.32 9.63
C LEU A 25 2.01 5.81 9.51
N VAL A 26 1.06 6.62 9.94
CA VAL A 26 1.21 8.08 9.98
C VAL A 26 1.17 8.49 11.44
N ASP A 27 2.27 9.01 11.93
CA ASP A 27 2.45 9.36 13.35
C ASP A 27 2.10 8.18 14.27
N GLY A 28 2.54 6.99 13.88
CA GLY A 28 2.32 5.76 14.65
C GLY A 28 0.96 5.12 14.52
N ARG A 29 0.07 5.69 13.69
CA ARG A 29 -1.29 5.17 13.48
C ARG A 29 -1.39 4.53 12.11
N LEU A 30 -2.05 3.38 12.05
CA LEU A 30 -2.22 2.66 10.78
C LEU A 30 -3.10 3.46 9.82
N ALA A 31 -2.54 3.79 8.66
CA ALA A 31 -3.25 4.52 7.62
C ALA A 31 -3.63 3.64 6.43
N ALA A 32 -2.81 2.64 6.12
CA ALA A 32 -3.08 1.75 4.99
C ALA A 32 -2.34 0.43 5.13
N VAL A 33 -2.90 -0.58 4.46
CA VAL A 33 -2.22 -1.85 4.22
C VAL A 33 -2.04 -1.94 2.72
N LEU A 34 -0.78 -1.97 2.27
CA LEU A 34 -0.45 -2.12 0.85
C LEU A 34 -0.05 -3.56 0.58
N VAL A 35 -0.43 -4.07 -0.57
CA VAL A 35 -0.08 -5.42 -1.01
C VAL A 35 0.56 -5.33 -2.38
N ARG A 36 1.69 -6.03 -2.55
CA ARG A 36 2.38 -6.12 -3.83
C ARG A 36 1.77 -7.25 -4.65
N LEU A 37 1.43 -6.95 -5.88
CA LEU A 37 0.93 -7.97 -6.81
C LEU A 37 2.10 -8.85 -7.24
N SER A 38 1.94 -10.16 -7.06
CA SER A 38 2.97 -11.13 -7.36
C SER A 38 3.16 -11.30 -8.87
N ASP A 39 4.18 -12.05 -9.25
CA ASP A 39 4.44 -12.37 -10.65
C ASP A 39 3.50 -13.45 -11.17
N GLN A 40 2.62 -13.98 -10.33
CA GLN A 40 1.71 -15.07 -10.69
C GLN A 40 0.26 -14.59 -10.75
N GLY A 41 -0.45 -15.03 -11.79
CA GLY A 41 -1.87 -14.77 -11.90
C GLY A 41 -2.25 -13.37 -12.37
N HIS A 42 -1.27 -12.52 -12.67
CA HIS A 42 -1.52 -11.16 -13.13
C HIS A 42 -0.94 -10.92 -14.51
N GLU A 43 -1.50 -9.93 -15.22
CA GLU A 43 -0.91 -9.49 -16.48
C GLU A 43 0.49 -8.93 -16.23
N PRO A 44 1.42 -9.07 -17.20
CA PRO A 44 2.80 -8.61 -17.00
C PRO A 44 2.92 -7.17 -16.52
N LEU A 45 2.05 -6.26 -16.98
CA LEU A 45 2.10 -4.85 -16.59
C LEU A 45 1.69 -4.61 -15.13
N LEU A 46 0.97 -5.55 -14.53
CA LEU A 46 0.53 -5.44 -13.13
C LEU A 46 1.47 -6.11 -12.15
N ARG A 47 2.41 -6.92 -12.63
CA ARG A 47 3.35 -7.62 -11.76
C ARG A 47 4.25 -6.63 -11.04
N GLY A 48 4.33 -6.78 -9.71
CA GLY A 48 5.12 -5.87 -8.90
C GLY A 48 4.45 -4.56 -8.57
N ALA A 49 3.23 -4.33 -9.06
CA ALA A 49 2.46 -3.15 -8.69
C ALA A 49 2.01 -3.25 -7.22
N TRP A 50 1.71 -2.12 -6.62
CA TRP A 50 1.24 -2.04 -5.24
C TRP A 50 -0.22 -1.58 -5.21
N TYR A 51 -0.99 -2.19 -4.33
CA TYR A 51 -2.42 -2.00 -4.24
C TYR A 51 -2.81 -1.69 -2.81
N ILE A 52 -3.74 -0.74 -2.61
CA ILE A 52 -4.28 -0.44 -1.28
C ILE A 52 -5.34 -1.50 -0.96
N GLU A 53 -4.95 -2.46 -0.12
CA GLU A 53 -5.86 -3.52 0.33
C GLU A 53 -6.85 -2.99 1.34
N ALA A 54 -6.39 -2.12 2.24
CA ALA A 54 -7.23 -1.48 3.24
C ALA A 54 -6.71 -0.08 3.51
N GLY A 55 -7.61 0.87 3.63
CA GLY A 55 -7.27 2.24 3.99
C GLY A 55 -8.08 2.70 5.20
N PHE A 56 -7.50 3.61 5.96
CA PHE A 56 -8.11 4.16 7.17
C PHE A 56 -7.99 5.68 7.15
N GLY A 57 -8.93 6.36 7.78
CA GLY A 57 -8.92 7.81 7.83
C GLY A 57 -9.04 8.41 6.42
N PHE A 58 -8.07 9.22 6.03
CA PHE A 58 -8.09 9.89 4.72
C PHE A 58 -7.95 8.91 3.54
N LEU A 59 -7.55 7.66 3.78
CA LEU A 59 -7.44 6.64 2.75
C LEU A 59 -8.61 5.65 2.77
N ASP A 60 -9.59 5.86 3.62
CA ASP A 60 -10.73 4.96 3.73
C ASP A 60 -11.48 4.88 2.40
N GLY A 61 -11.78 3.67 1.96
CA GLY A 61 -12.48 3.44 0.71
C GLY A 61 -11.62 3.56 -0.55
N ARG A 62 -10.35 3.86 -0.43
CA ARG A 62 -9.44 3.96 -1.57
C ARG A 62 -8.78 2.63 -1.84
N HIS A 63 -8.87 2.17 -3.08
CA HIS A 63 -8.28 0.91 -3.53
C HIS A 63 -7.47 1.15 -4.81
N GLU A 64 -6.58 2.14 -4.74
CA GLU A 64 -5.79 2.53 -5.90
C GLU A 64 -4.65 1.54 -6.14
N LEU A 65 -4.24 1.46 -7.40
CA LEU A 65 -3.12 0.64 -7.85
C LEU A 65 -1.99 1.57 -8.27
N PHE A 66 -0.77 1.23 -7.84
CA PHE A 66 0.43 2.02 -8.14
C PHE A 66 1.46 1.13 -8.82
N ALA A 67 2.16 1.68 -9.80
CA ALA A 67 3.17 0.92 -10.54
C ALA A 67 4.38 0.55 -9.67
N SER A 68 4.66 1.34 -8.65
CA SER A 68 5.79 1.10 -7.76
C SER A 68 5.45 1.50 -6.33
N PHE A 69 6.27 1.02 -5.38
CA PHE A 69 6.12 1.43 -3.98
C PHE A 69 6.35 2.94 -3.82
N ASP A 70 7.32 3.49 -4.56
CA ASP A 70 7.60 4.93 -4.49
C ASP A 70 6.41 5.76 -4.94
N GLU A 71 5.69 5.32 -5.98
CA GLU A 71 4.49 6.02 -6.41
C GLU A 71 3.38 5.95 -5.37
N ALA A 72 3.24 4.80 -4.71
CA ALA A 72 2.26 4.65 -3.64
C ALA A 72 2.56 5.62 -2.49
N VAL A 73 3.82 5.68 -2.07
CA VAL A 73 4.26 6.57 -1.00
C VAL A 73 4.01 8.03 -1.38
N ALA A 74 4.38 8.42 -2.61
CA ALA A 74 4.19 9.78 -3.08
C ALA A 74 2.71 10.18 -3.06
N SER A 75 1.83 9.26 -3.46
CA SER A 75 0.38 9.51 -3.44
C SER A 75 -0.12 9.71 -2.01
N ILE A 76 0.32 8.88 -1.09
CA ILE A 76 -0.07 8.99 0.32
C ILE A 76 0.41 10.33 0.90
N GLU A 77 1.65 10.72 0.60
CA GLU A 77 2.19 12.00 1.07
C GLU A 77 1.39 13.18 0.54
N ARG A 78 0.98 13.15 -0.72
CA ARG A 78 0.15 14.21 -1.30
C ARG A 78 -1.19 14.34 -0.60
N ASN A 79 -1.76 13.24 -0.13
CA ASN A 79 -3.03 13.25 0.58
C ASN A 79 -2.91 13.74 2.02
N LEU A 80 -1.70 13.84 2.54
CA LEU A 80 -1.45 14.36 3.89
C LEU A 80 -1.31 15.88 3.93
N SER A 81 -1.06 16.50 2.82
CA SER A 81 -0.81 17.96 2.77
C SER A 81 -2.06 18.75 2.47
#